data_682430359a08edd4c9746122b06c2356
#
_entry.id   682430359a08edd4c9746122b06c2356
#
_cell.length_a   1.000
_cell.length_b   1.000
_cell.length_c   1.000
_cell.angle_alpha   90.00
_cell.angle_beta   90.00
_cell.angle_gamma   90.00
#
_symmetry.space_group_name_H-M   'P 1'
#
loop_
_entity.id
_entity.type
_entity.pdbx_description
1 polymer ?
#
loop_
_entity_poly.entity_id
_entity_poly.type
_entity_poly.pdbx_seq_one_letter_code
_entity_poly.pdbx_strand_id
1 'polypeptide(L)'
;SVSTDKAANPVNIMGASKSLMEKLILSKKNNFRVSTARFANVAFSNGSLLDGFIYRLNKKQPLSCPSDIKRFFVTPEQSGQICLLATFLGDTGNIFFPKLDFHKDQIYFKEIALDFLKENGFEPELVQSEKEAKEFNFDKYPTKYPIYFFKTDTSGEKTYEEFYTEDEDYEI
;
A
#
# COMPACT_ATOMS: atom_id res chain seq x y z
N SER A 1 15.37 -5.61 -10.31
CA SER A 1 14.98 -4.28 -9.76
C SER A 1 13.69 -4.40 -8.97
N VAL A 2 13.46 -3.47 -8.04
CA VAL A 2 12.23 -3.38 -7.26
C VAL A 2 11.48 -2.10 -7.61
N SER A 3 10.22 -2.24 -8.01
CA SER A 3 9.32 -1.16 -8.40
C SER A 3 7.95 -1.30 -7.70
N THR A 4 6.95 -0.60 -8.20
CA THR A 4 5.64 -0.49 -7.60
C THR A 4 4.57 -0.43 -8.69
N ASP A 5 3.33 -0.84 -8.36
CA ASP A 5 2.12 -0.63 -9.13
C ASP A 5 1.95 0.84 -9.62
N LYS A 6 2.45 1.80 -8.83
CA LYS A 6 2.38 3.23 -9.15
C LYS A 6 3.26 3.67 -10.32
N ALA A 7 4.19 2.80 -10.77
CA ALA A 7 5.00 3.04 -11.97
C ALA A 7 4.19 2.80 -13.27
N ALA A 8 3.17 1.94 -13.22
CA ALA A 8 2.20 1.80 -14.29
C ALA A 8 1.22 2.99 -14.26
N ASN A 9 1.04 3.70 -15.37
CA ASN A 9 0.13 4.85 -15.49
C ASN A 9 0.31 5.89 -14.36
N PRO A 10 1.50 6.52 -14.21
CA PRO A 10 1.79 7.40 -13.09
C PRO A 10 0.97 8.69 -13.13
N VAL A 11 0.36 9.07 -12.01
CA VAL A 11 -0.45 10.30 -11.85
C VAL A 11 0.20 11.34 -10.92
N ASN A 12 1.35 11.00 -10.33
CA ASN A 12 2.08 11.89 -9.43
C ASN A 12 3.61 11.72 -9.61
N ILE A 13 4.37 12.61 -8.96
CA ILE A 13 5.85 12.65 -9.06
C ILE A 13 6.49 11.34 -8.61
N MET A 14 5.97 10.71 -7.55
CA MET A 14 6.52 9.44 -7.05
C MET A 14 6.34 8.32 -8.09
N GLY A 15 5.14 8.16 -8.65
CA GLY A 15 4.88 7.19 -9.72
C GLY A 15 5.73 7.47 -10.96
N ALA A 16 5.83 8.74 -11.38
CA ALA A 16 6.67 9.14 -12.52
C ALA A 16 8.15 8.83 -12.29
N SER A 17 8.68 9.07 -11.10
CA SER A 17 10.07 8.74 -10.76
C SER A 17 10.34 7.24 -10.80
N LYS A 18 9.38 6.41 -10.37
CA LYS A 18 9.48 4.95 -10.45
C LYS A 18 9.39 4.43 -11.88
N SER A 19 8.50 4.98 -12.70
CA SER A 19 8.41 4.68 -14.13
C SER A 19 9.73 5.03 -14.86
N LEU A 20 10.30 6.20 -14.57
CA LEU A 20 11.58 6.60 -15.12
C LEU A 20 12.73 5.67 -14.68
N MET A 21 12.74 5.27 -13.41
CA MET A 21 13.70 4.28 -12.87
C MET A 21 13.62 2.96 -13.65
N GLU A 22 12.44 2.41 -13.88
CA GLU A 22 12.26 1.19 -14.67
C GLU A 22 12.84 1.35 -16.08
N LYS A 23 12.49 2.43 -16.78
CA LYS A 23 13.00 2.72 -18.13
C LYS A 23 14.52 2.83 -18.17
N LEU A 24 15.12 3.51 -17.18
CA LEU A 24 16.58 3.64 -17.08
C LEU A 24 17.26 2.29 -16.85
N ILE A 25 16.73 1.47 -15.96
CA ILE A 25 17.29 0.14 -15.69
C ILE A 25 17.15 -0.76 -16.91
N LEU A 26 15.97 -0.80 -17.52
CA LEU A 26 15.72 -1.59 -18.73
C LEU A 26 16.57 -1.12 -19.93
N SER A 27 16.95 0.16 -19.99
CA SER A 27 17.88 0.66 -21.02
C SER A 27 19.27 0.03 -20.94
N LYS A 28 19.65 -0.55 -19.78
CA LYS A 28 20.94 -1.22 -19.54
C LYS A 28 20.93 -2.72 -19.87
N LYS A 29 19.86 -3.23 -20.45
CA LYS A 29 19.65 -4.66 -20.76
C LYS A 29 20.77 -5.32 -21.58
N ASN A 30 21.51 -4.55 -22.34
CA ASN A 30 22.65 -5.06 -23.16
C ASN A 30 23.91 -5.36 -22.32
N ASN A 31 24.00 -4.87 -21.10
CA ASN A 31 25.18 -5.00 -20.24
C ASN A 31 25.03 -6.14 -19.22
N PHE A 32 23.80 -6.41 -18.79
CA PHE A 32 23.49 -7.46 -17.83
C PHE A 32 22.00 -7.82 -17.88
N ARG A 33 21.65 -8.99 -17.36
CA ARG A 33 20.26 -9.45 -17.26
C ARG A 33 19.48 -8.54 -16.29
N VAL A 34 18.34 -8.05 -16.74
CA VAL A 34 17.48 -7.13 -15.98
C VAL A 34 16.04 -7.61 -15.96
N SER A 35 15.53 -7.85 -14.78
CA SER A 35 14.10 -8.04 -14.50
C SER A 35 13.64 -7.10 -13.40
N THR A 36 12.35 -6.86 -13.30
CA THR A 36 11.76 -5.95 -12.33
C THR A 36 10.59 -6.61 -11.61
N ALA A 37 10.46 -6.39 -10.31
CA ALA A 37 9.28 -6.76 -9.53
C ALA A 37 8.46 -5.50 -9.21
N ARG A 38 7.20 -5.42 -9.66
CA ARG A 38 6.22 -4.40 -9.26
C ARG A 38 5.36 -4.93 -8.14
N PHE A 39 5.40 -4.28 -6.99
CA PHE A 39 4.59 -4.66 -5.83
C PHE A 39 3.31 -3.84 -5.73
N ALA A 40 2.31 -4.44 -5.11
CA ALA A 40 1.24 -3.75 -4.39
C ALA A 40 1.81 -3.09 -3.11
N ASN A 41 0.93 -2.54 -2.28
CA ASN A 41 1.37 -2.03 -0.98
C ASN A 41 1.83 -3.21 -0.11
N VAL A 42 3.05 -3.14 0.42
CA VAL A 42 3.54 -4.14 1.38
C VAL A 42 2.96 -3.80 2.75
N ALA A 43 2.12 -4.69 3.27
CA ALA A 43 1.43 -4.49 4.54
C ALA A 43 2.44 -4.29 5.68
N PHE A 44 2.19 -3.29 6.52
CA PHE A 44 3.03 -2.93 7.68
C PHE A 44 4.50 -2.66 7.36
N SER A 45 4.82 -2.34 6.11
CA SER A 45 6.17 -1.91 5.76
C SER A 45 6.52 -0.58 6.44
N ASN A 46 7.80 -0.38 6.72
CA ASN A 46 8.30 0.80 7.43
C ASN A 46 7.84 2.11 6.74
N GLY A 47 7.24 3.01 7.51
CA GLY A 47 6.70 4.28 7.05
C GLY A 47 5.37 4.18 6.32
N SER A 48 4.74 3.00 6.22
CA SER A 48 3.40 2.84 5.67
C SER A 48 2.32 3.37 6.62
N LEU A 49 1.10 3.59 6.10
CA LEU A 49 -0.04 3.96 6.94
C LEU A 49 -0.32 2.90 8.02
N LEU A 50 -0.20 1.62 7.68
CA LEU A 50 -0.44 0.51 8.62
C LEU A 50 0.65 0.43 9.70
N ASP A 51 1.90 0.71 9.37
CA ASP A 51 2.98 0.87 10.35
C ASP A 51 2.69 2.05 11.29
N GLY A 52 2.14 3.14 10.75
CA GLY A 52 1.64 4.27 11.51
C GLY A 52 0.55 3.89 12.53
N PHE A 53 -0.30 2.89 12.24
CA PHE A 53 -1.29 2.40 13.21
C PHE A 53 -0.62 1.75 14.42
N ILE A 54 0.40 0.91 14.20
CA ILE A 54 1.20 0.30 15.27
C ILE A 54 1.85 1.37 16.14
N TYR A 55 2.49 2.36 15.48
CA TYR A 55 3.14 3.46 16.20
C TYR A 55 2.15 4.27 17.06
N ARG A 56 0.99 4.63 16.50
CA ARG A 56 -0.07 5.38 17.19
C ARG A 56 -0.65 4.58 18.35
N LEU A 57 -0.90 3.28 18.16
CA LEU A 57 -1.39 2.40 19.21
C LEU A 57 -0.44 2.37 20.40
N ASN A 58 0.86 2.17 20.14
CA ASN A 58 1.91 2.16 21.17
C ASN A 58 2.04 3.49 21.92
N LYS A 59 1.68 4.60 21.29
CA LYS A 59 1.72 5.94 21.87
C LYS A 59 0.39 6.41 22.45
N LYS A 60 -0.66 5.57 22.45
CA LYS A 60 -2.02 5.95 22.83
C LYS A 60 -2.50 7.20 22.06
N GLN A 61 -2.24 7.23 20.76
CA GLN A 61 -2.67 8.29 19.85
C GLN A 61 -3.84 7.82 19.00
N PRO A 62 -4.85 8.65 18.72
CA PRO A 62 -5.96 8.29 17.88
C PRO A 62 -5.53 7.78 16.51
N LEU A 63 -6.27 6.81 15.95
CA LEU A 63 -6.09 6.44 14.57
C LEU A 63 -6.82 7.40 13.63
N SER A 64 -6.28 7.59 12.45
CA SER A 64 -6.96 8.28 11.34
C SER A 64 -6.57 7.66 10.01
N CYS A 65 -7.53 7.49 9.12
CA CYS A 65 -7.26 7.02 7.77
C CYS A 65 -8.35 7.45 6.78
N PRO A 66 -8.04 7.43 5.46
CA PRO A 66 -9.03 7.68 4.43
C PRO A 66 -10.11 6.60 4.41
N SER A 67 -11.36 7.02 4.22
CA SER A 67 -12.54 6.13 4.18
C SER A 67 -12.86 5.62 2.78
N ASP A 68 -12.35 6.27 1.75
CA ASP A 68 -12.73 6.13 0.33
C ASP A 68 -11.63 5.50 -0.54
N ILE A 69 -10.48 5.18 0.03
CA ILE A 69 -9.35 4.59 -0.68
C ILE A 69 -9.32 3.07 -0.51
N LYS A 70 -9.21 2.38 -1.64
CA LYS A 70 -8.91 0.94 -1.71
C LYS A 70 -7.50 0.70 -2.21
N ARG A 71 -6.85 -0.34 -1.71
CA ARG A 71 -5.53 -0.76 -2.17
C ARG A 71 -5.40 -2.28 -2.18
N PHE A 72 -4.51 -2.74 -3.06
CA PHE A 72 -3.97 -4.10 -2.98
C PHE A 72 -2.88 -4.16 -1.91
N PHE A 73 -2.82 -5.28 -1.23
CA PHE A 73 -1.77 -5.56 -0.26
C PHE A 73 -1.10 -6.89 -0.54
N VAL A 74 0.19 -6.93 -0.28
CA VAL A 74 0.99 -8.16 -0.20
C VAL A 74 1.69 -8.18 1.15
N THR A 75 1.98 -9.38 1.66
CA THR A 75 2.81 -9.51 2.86
C THR A 75 4.28 -9.24 2.54
N PRO A 76 5.13 -8.92 3.53
CA PRO A 76 6.58 -8.84 3.34
C PRO A 76 7.16 -10.12 2.74
N GLU A 77 6.65 -11.29 3.14
CA GLU A 77 7.06 -12.59 2.60
C GLU A 77 6.70 -12.72 1.11
N GLN A 78 5.46 -12.41 0.73
CA GLN A 78 5.03 -12.43 -0.68
C GLN A 78 5.85 -11.48 -1.54
N SER A 79 6.18 -10.29 -1.01
CA SER A 79 7.04 -9.34 -1.74
C SER A 79 8.44 -9.90 -1.98
N GLY A 80 9.00 -10.61 -0.99
CA GLY A 80 10.26 -11.33 -1.13
C GLY A 80 10.18 -12.46 -2.15
N GLN A 81 9.11 -13.24 -2.17
CA GLN A 81 8.87 -14.29 -3.14
C GLN A 81 8.80 -13.75 -4.57
N ILE A 82 8.10 -12.64 -4.81
CA ILE A 82 8.05 -11.99 -6.14
C ILE A 82 9.45 -11.54 -6.58
N CYS A 83 10.26 -11.00 -5.67
CA CYS A 83 11.66 -10.66 -5.96
C CYS A 83 12.49 -11.88 -6.37
N LEU A 84 12.34 -13.00 -5.67
CA LEU A 84 13.04 -14.24 -6.00
C LEU A 84 12.62 -14.77 -7.37
N LEU A 85 11.30 -14.80 -7.65
CA LEU A 85 10.78 -15.20 -8.95
C LEU A 85 11.34 -14.30 -10.07
N ALA A 86 11.29 -12.98 -9.90
CA ALA A 86 11.85 -12.04 -10.86
C ALA A 86 13.35 -12.24 -11.09
N THR A 87 14.09 -12.59 -10.03
CA THR A 87 15.55 -12.78 -10.11
C THR A 87 15.94 -14.08 -10.81
N PHE A 88 15.26 -15.19 -10.48
CA PHE A 88 15.66 -16.52 -10.95
C PHE A 88 14.97 -16.93 -12.25
N LEU A 89 13.72 -16.56 -12.44
CA LEU A 89 12.91 -16.96 -13.59
C LEU A 89 12.75 -15.85 -14.65
N GLY A 90 12.97 -14.58 -14.28
CA GLY A 90 12.74 -13.47 -15.17
C GLY A 90 13.81 -13.38 -16.27
N ASP A 91 13.41 -13.21 -17.51
CA ASP A 91 14.27 -12.81 -18.61
C ASP A 91 14.48 -11.30 -18.64
N THR A 92 15.45 -10.87 -19.44
CA THR A 92 15.75 -9.45 -19.57
C THR A 92 14.56 -8.71 -20.20
N GLY A 93 14.02 -7.75 -19.48
CA GLY A 93 12.85 -6.97 -19.86
C GLY A 93 11.56 -7.37 -19.15
N ASN A 94 11.55 -8.54 -18.47
CA ASN A 94 10.35 -8.96 -17.76
C ASN A 94 10.07 -8.11 -16.53
N ILE A 95 8.78 -7.85 -16.31
CA ILE A 95 8.24 -7.21 -15.11
C ILE A 95 7.29 -8.19 -14.43
N PHE A 96 7.63 -8.56 -13.21
CA PHE A 96 6.82 -9.46 -12.38
C PHE A 96 5.90 -8.67 -11.46
N PHE A 97 4.65 -9.08 -11.36
CA PHE A 97 3.67 -8.51 -10.44
C PHE A 97 2.75 -9.59 -9.88
N PRO A 98 2.11 -9.37 -8.71
CA PRO A 98 1.20 -10.35 -8.14
C PRO A 98 -0.09 -10.44 -8.95
N LYS A 99 -0.58 -11.67 -9.15
CA LYS A 99 -1.90 -11.90 -9.74
C LYS A 99 -2.98 -11.60 -8.71
N LEU A 100 -3.52 -10.38 -8.75
CA LEU A 100 -4.58 -9.93 -7.86
C LEU A 100 -5.82 -9.53 -8.68
N ASP A 101 -6.99 -9.94 -8.21
CA ASP A 101 -8.26 -9.61 -8.82
C ASP A 101 -8.71 -8.21 -8.38
N PHE A 102 -8.95 -7.33 -9.35
CA PHE A 102 -9.33 -5.93 -9.11
C PHE A 102 -10.58 -5.78 -8.24
N HIS A 103 -11.55 -6.68 -8.35
CA HIS A 103 -12.82 -6.58 -7.64
C HIS A 103 -12.80 -7.26 -6.27
N LYS A 104 -11.91 -8.24 -6.06
CA LYS A 104 -11.91 -9.11 -4.87
C LYS A 104 -10.79 -8.79 -3.90
N ASP A 105 -9.62 -8.42 -4.41
CA ASP A 105 -8.40 -8.36 -3.59
C ASP A 105 -8.05 -6.94 -3.12
N GLN A 106 -8.87 -5.94 -3.50
CA GLN A 106 -8.74 -4.58 -2.97
C GLN A 106 -9.50 -4.42 -1.65
N ILE A 107 -8.81 -3.88 -0.66
CA ILE A 107 -9.35 -3.66 0.68
C ILE A 107 -9.37 -2.16 0.99
N TYR A 108 -10.44 -1.68 1.62
CA TYR A 108 -10.48 -0.31 2.12
C TYR A 108 -9.58 -0.14 3.34
N PHE A 109 -8.86 0.98 3.42
CA PHE A 109 -8.08 1.31 4.61
C PHE A 109 -8.92 1.35 5.88
N LYS A 110 -10.18 1.82 5.79
CA LYS A 110 -11.11 1.83 6.92
C LYS A 110 -11.39 0.43 7.48
N GLU A 111 -11.51 -0.58 6.60
CA GLU A 111 -11.75 -1.97 7.00
C GLU A 111 -10.53 -2.52 7.75
N ILE A 112 -9.35 -2.32 7.18
CA ILE A 112 -8.09 -2.72 7.82
C ILE A 112 -7.93 -2.05 9.18
N ALA A 113 -8.24 -0.75 9.30
CA ALA A 113 -8.11 -0.02 10.56
C ALA A 113 -9.07 -0.54 11.64
N LEU A 114 -10.30 -0.87 11.27
CA LEU A 114 -11.28 -1.45 12.19
C LEU A 114 -10.86 -2.85 12.65
N ASP A 115 -10.41 -3.69 11.73
CA ASP A 115 -9.95 -5.03 12.06
C ASP A 115 -8.65 -4.99 12.88
N PHE A 116 -7.73 -4.10 12.53
CA PHE A 116 -6.51 -3.86 13.32
C PHE A 116 -6.83 -3.53 14.79
N LEU A 117 -7.80 -2.66 15.06
CA LEU A 117 -8.19 -2.33 16.43
C LEU A 117 -8.81 -3.54 17.14
N LYS A 118 -9.70 -4.28 16.49
CA LYS A 118 -10.33 -5.48 17.07
C LYS A 118 -9.30 -6.56 17.40
N GLU A 119 -8.37 -6.84 16.49
CA GLU A 119 -7.29 -7.81 16.68
C GLU A 119 -6.36 -7.42 17.85
N ASN A 120 -6.23 -6.12 18.13
CA ASN A 120 -5.50 -5.62 19.29
C ASN A 120 -6.36 -5.49 20.57
N GLY A 121 -7.59 -6.03 20.56
CA GLY A 121 -8.48 -6.09 21.73
C GLY A 121 -9.25 -4.81 22.03
N PHE A 122 -9.36 -3.90 21.06
CA PHE A 122 -10.09 -2.65 21.21
C PHE A 122 -11.41 -2.63 20.41
N GLU A 123 -12.43 -2.03 20.97
CA GLU A 123 -13.63 -1.64 20.28
C GLU A 123 -13.42 -0.28 19.59
N PRO A 124 -13.56 -0.20 18.24
CA PRO A 124 -13.39 1.07 17.53
C PRO A 124 -14.45 2.10 17.94
N GLU A 125 -14.03 3.28 18.36
CA GLU A 125 -14.91 4.42 18.65
C GLU A 125 -14.80 5.45 17.52
N LEU A 126 -15.86 5.54 16.71
CA LEU A 126 -15.87 6.45 15.56
C LEU A 126 -16.11 7.89 16.03
N VAL A 127 -15.15 8.76 15.77
CA VAL A 127 -15.23 10.18 16.11
C VAL A 127 -15.42 11.04 14.86
N GLN A 128 -16.07 12.20 15.04
CA GLN A 128 -16.48 13.05 13.91
C GLN A 128 -15.41 14.06 13.47
N SER A 129 -14.37 14.25 14.28
CA SER A 129 -13.30 15.22 13.99
C SER A 129 -11.98 14.83 14.62
N GLU A 130 -10.89 15.37 14.07
CA GLU A 130 -9.56 15.23 14.68
C GLU A 130 -9.48 15.81 16.10
N LYS A 131 -10.24 16.87 16.37
CA LYS A 131 -10.29 17.49 17.70
C LYS A 131 -10.90 16.51 18.71
N GLU A 132 -12.04 15.93 18.39
CA GLU A 132 -12.71 14.92 19.22
C GLU A 132 -11.79 13.71 19.45
N ALA A 133 -11.09 13.26 18.39
CA ALA A 133 -10.13 12.17 18.50
C ALA A 133 -9.01 12.48 19.49
N LYS A 134 -8.44 13.70 19.45
CA LYS A 134 -7.35 14.13 20.34
C LYS A 134 -7.79 14.34 21.79
N GLU A 135 -9.05 14.68 22.01
CA GLU A 135 -9.66 14.90 23.35
C GLU A 135 -10.19 13.60 23.97
N PHE A 136 -10.06 12.45 23.27
CA PHE A 136 -10.55 11.17 23.76
C PHE A 136 -9.85 10.74 25.06
N ASN A 137 -10.66 10.36 26.04
CA ASN A 137 -10.18 9.94 27.36
C ASN A 137 -10.00 8.42 27.43
N PHE A 138 -8.79 7.94 27.21
CA PHE A 138 -8.42 6.52 27.26
C PHE A 138 -8.59 5.89 28.65
N ASP A 139 -8.43 6.65 29.72
CA ASP A 139 -8.59 6.13 31.08
C ASP A 139 -10.06 5.89 31.42
N LYS A 140 -10.97 6.70 30.86
CA LYS A 140 -12.41 6.53 31.04
C LYS A 140 -12.96 5.37 30.21
N TYR A 141 -12.36 5.09 29.04
CA TYR A 141 -12.83 4.08 28.10
C TYR A 141 -11.68 3.13 27.71
N PRO A 142 -11.22 2.26 28.62
CA PRO A 142 -9.99 1.47 28.42
C PRO A 142 -10.10 0.39 27.35
N THR A 143 -11.31 -0.01 26.97
CA THR A 143 -11.57 -1.00 25.91
C THR A 143 -11.89 -0.39 24.56
N LYS A 144 -12.08 0.94 24.49
CA LYS A 144 -12.40 1.67 23.27
C LYS A 144 -11.19 2.39 22.72
N TYR A 145 -11.15 2.52 21.39
CA TYR A 145 -10.06 3.24 20.73
C TYR A 145 -10.59 4.21 19.69
N PRO A 146 -10.25 5.53 19.77
CA PRO A 146 -10.78 6.54 18.86
C PRO A 146 -10.16 6.41 17.47
N ILE A 147 -11.03 6.44 16.46
CA ILE A 147 -10.64 6.46 15.07
C ILE A 147 -11.45 7.51 14.29
N TYR A 148 -10.72 8.35 13.54
CA TYR A 148 -11.27 9.37 12.66
C TYR A 148 -11.11 8.97 11.19
N PHE A 149 -12.22 8.93 10.47
CA PHE A 149 -12.23 8.71 9.04
C PHE A 149 -12.41 10.02 8.28
N PHE A 150 -11.53 10.28 7.31
CA PHE A 150 -11.62 11.43 6.42
C PHE A 150 -11.78 10.99 4.96
N LYS A 151 -12.23 11.90 4.10
CA LYS A 151 -12.20 11.71 2.65
C LYS A 151 -10.90 12.29 2.11
N THR A 152 -10.33 11.59 1.12
CA THR A 152 -9.13 12.08 0.44
C THR A 152 -9.46 13.32 -0.38
N ASP A 153 -8.69 14.38 -0.21
CA ASP A 153 -8.76 15.64 -0.97
C ASP A 153 -7.46 15.94 -1.73
N THR A 154 -6.52 15.00 -1.74
CA THR A 154 -5.22 15.16 -2.40
C THR A 154 -5.32 14.95 -3.90
N SER A 155 -4.84 15.93 -4.66
CA SER A 155 -4.65 15.79 -6.11
C SER A 155 -3.58 14.73 -6.42
N GLY A 156 -3.84 13.86 -7.41
CA GLY A 156 -2.90 12.82 -7.82
C GLY A 156 -2.96 11.52 -7.01
N GLU A 157 -3.97 11.34 -6.18
CA GLU A 157 -4.29 10.03 -5.59
C GLU A 157 -5.11 9.23 -6.61
N LYS A 158 -4.65 8.03 -6.97
CA LYS A 158 -5.45 7.09 -7.76
C LYS A 158 -6.56 6.48 -6.92
N THR A 159 -7.74 6.35 -7.48
CA THR A 159 -8.85 5.60 -6.86
C THR A 159 -8.56 4.10 -6.81
N TYR A 160 -7.79 3.60 -7.76
CA TYR A 160 -7.32 2.20 -7.84
C TYR A 160 -5.91 2.16 -8.44
N GLU A 161 -5.19 1.08 -8.20
CA GLU A 161 -3.85 0.85 -8.74
C GLU A 161 -3.87 -0.23 -9.82
N GLU A 162 -2.92 -0.13 -10.76
CA GLU A 162 -2.75 -1.03 -11.89
C GLU A 162 -1.30 -1.54 -11.92
N PHE A 163 -1.13 -2.80 -12.30
CA PHE A 163 0.20 -3.41 -12.37
C PHE A 163 0.86 -3.32 -13.73
N TYR A 164 0.10 -3.06 -14.78
CA TYR A 164 0.56 -2.96 -16.16
C TYR A 164 -0.19 -1.86 -16.90
N THR A 165 0.37 -1.42 -18.02
CA THR A 165 -0.23 -0.45 -18.93
C THR A 165 -0.88 -1.16 -20.12
N GLU A 166 -1.70 -0.45 -20.91
CA GLU A 166 -2.29 -0.99 -22.13
C GLU A 166 -1.24 -1.38 -23.19
N ASP A 167 -0.05 -0.77 -23.14
CA ASP A 167 1.07 -1.03 -24.07
C ASP A 167 1.97 -2.19 -23.61
N GLU A 168 1.73 -2.78 -22.45
CA GLU A 168 2.50 -3.90 -21.92
C GLU A 168 1.76 -5.22 -22.13
N ASP A 169 2.36 -6.15 -22.90
CA ASP A 169 1.88 -7.52 -22.99
C ASP A 169 2.09 -8.25 -21.67
N TYR A 170 1.11 -9.00 -21.18
CA TYR A 170 1.24 -9.77 -19.94
C TYR A 170 0.74 -11.20 -20.08
N GLU A 171 1.36 -12.10 -19.32
CA GLU A 171 1.00 -13.50 -19.15
C GLU A 171 0.71 -13.79 -17.67
N ILE A 172 -0.20 -14.74 -17.40
CA ILE A 172 -0.60 -15.14 -16.05
C ILE A 172 -0.33 -16.62 -15.84
#